data_9f517597c22aa6140f993c88e1d17341
#
_entry.id   9f517597c22aa6140f993c88e1d17341
#
_cell.length_a   1.000
_cell.length_b   1.000
_cell.length_c   1.000
_cell.angle_alpha   90.00
_cell.angle_beta   90.00
_cell.angle_gamma   90.00
#
_symmetry.space_group_name_H-M   'P 1'
#
loop_
_entity.id
_entity.type
_entity.pdbx_description
1 polymer ?
#
loop_
_entity_poly.entity_id
_entity_poly.type
_entity_poly.pdbx_seq_one_letter_code
_entity_poly.pdbx_strand_id
1 'polypeptide(L)'
;RVYILYFSFNDSLKNFVLNNKIRRRMFNNTQKKTLNKLLLLAYNGKSKRSFSTRDGKMFSKILIANRGEIACRVIETARKMGVRTVAVYSDIDKDSKHVALSDESYYIGPNPASESYLLADKILEICKISGAEAVHPGYGFLSENAEFSNACAENGIKFIGPPAKAIIDMGSKSASKDIMIAADVPVTPGYHGDAQDVETLRAEAKKMGYPIMIKAVLGGGGKGMRMVMEESGFEEG
;
A
#
# COMPACT_ATOMS: atom_id res chain seq x y z
N ARG A 1 -10.44 -11.23 16.85
CA ARG A 1 -9.20 -10.64 17.41
C ARG A 1 -9.25 -9.12 17.29
N VAL A 2 -8.79 -8.45 18.31
CA VAL A 2 -8.84 -7.00 18.47
C VAL A 2 -7.42 -6.47 18.70
N TYR A 3 -7.13 -5.27 18.21
CA TYR A 3 -5.91 -4.54 18.53
C TYR A 3 -6.25 -3.31 19.36
N ILE A 4 -5.41 -3.01 20.33
CA ILE A 4 -5.50 -1.78 21.11
C ILE A 4 -4.33 -0.89 20.72
N LEU A 5 -4.60 0.36 20.34
CA LEU A 5 -3.61 1.36 20.00
C LEU A 5 -3.76 2.55 20.94
N TYR A 6 -2.63 3.05 21.44
CA TYR A 6 -2.58 4.31 22.18
C TYR A 6 -2.82 5.49 21.23
N PHE A 7 -3.69 6.41 21.63
CA PHE A 7 -3.98 7.62 20.88
C PHE A 7 -3.63 8.85 21.72
N SER A 8 -2.42 9.38 21.56
CA SER A 8 -2.02 10.64 22.19
C SER A 8 -2.35 11.82 21.28
N PHE A 9 -3.38 12.56 21.61
CA PHE A 9 -3.76 13.79 20.90
C PHE A 9 -2.69 14.90 21.08
N ASN A 10 -1.90 14.83 22.16
CA ASN A 10 -0.89 15.85 22.50
C ASN A 10 0.51 15.55 21.96
N ASP A 11 0.85 14.28 21.69
CA ASP A 11 2.20 13.91 21.28
C ASP A 11 2.44 14.03 19.78
N SER A 12 1.41 13.94 18.94
CA SER A 12 1.56 14.15 17.50
C SER A 12 2.04 15.57 17.16
N LEU A 13 1.52 16.59 17.83
CA LEU A 13 1.98 17.97 17.65
C LEU A 13 3.32 18.22 18.37
N LYS A 14 3.54 17.68 19.58
CA LYS A 14 4.81 17.80 20.29
C LYS A 14 5.92 17.04 19.59
N ASN A 15 5.66 15.82 19.11
CA ASN A 15 6.64 15.03 18.35
C ASN A 15 6.91 15.61 16.95
N PHE A 16 5.92 16.20 16.28
CA PHE A 16 6.14 16.93 15.04
C PHE A 16 7.02 18.19 15.27
N VAL A 17 6.78 18.93 16.35
CA VAL A 17 7.58 20.09 16.74
C VAL A 17 8.95 19.68 17.30
N LEU A 18 9.02 18.60 18.09
CA LEU A 18 10.26 18.06 18.64
C LEU A 18 11.16 17.47 17.56
N ASN A 19 10.60 16.68 16.62
CA ASN A 19 11.33 16.15 15.48
C ASN A 19 11.87 17.27 14.56
N ASN A 20 11.15 18.37 14.39
CA ASN A 20 11.68 19.52 13.67
C ASN A 20 12.76 20.29 14.46
N LYS A 21 12.68 20.34 15.80
CA LYS A 21 13.75 20.90 16.66
C LYS A 21 14.97 19.97 16.74
N ILE A 22 14.77 18.64 16.84
CA ILE A 22 15.83 17.64 16.85
C ILE A 22 16.51 17.57 15.47
N ARG A 23 15.78 17.57 14.36
CA ARG A 23 16.35 17.69 13.01
C ARG A 23 17.18 18.95 12.81
N ARG A 24 16.82 20.06 13.46
CA ARG A 24 17.63 21.32 13.41
C ARG A 24 18.86 21.28 14.32
N ARG A 25 18.88 20.45 15.40
CA ARG A 25 19.99 20.37 16.35
C ARG A 25 20.98 19.23 16.10
N MET A 26 20.56 18.13 15.47
CA MET A 26 21.40 16.93 15.32
C MET A 26 22.37 16.97 14.13
N PHE A 27 22.30 17.96 13.27
CA PHE A 27 23.27 18.10 12.18
C PHE A 27 23.97 19.46 12.26
N ASN A 28 25.27 19.42 12.48
CA ASN A 28 26.12 20.62 12.29
C ASN A 28 26.14 21.01 10.80
N ASN A 29 26.61 22.21 10.47
CA ASN A 29 26.58 22.71 9.08
C ASN A 29 27.34 21.82 8.09
N THR A 30 28.34 21.07 8.55
CA THR A 30 29.12 20.13 7.75
C THR A 30 28.29 18.90 7.43
N GLN A 31 27.59 18.34 8.41
CA GLN A 31 26.71 17.17 8.23
C GLN A 31 25.50 17.50 7.33
N LYS A 32 24.94 18.73 7.45
CA LYS A 32 23.89 19.21 6.53
C LYS A 32 24.38 19.33 5.09
N LYS A 33 25.60 19.83 4.89
CA LYS A 33 26.24 19.90 3.56
C LYS A 33 26.49 18.50 2.99
N THR A 34 26.95 17.55 3.82
CA THR A 34 27.19 16.17 3.40
C THR A 34 25.88 15.46 3.09
N LEU A 35 24.84 15.60 3.93
CA LEU A 35 23.51 15.04 3.69
C LEU A 35 22.86 15.62 2.42
N ASN A 36 22.94 16.94 2.21
CA ASN A 36 22.47 17.57 0.99
C ASN A 36 23.28 17.12 -0.22
N LYS A 37 24.59 16.93 -0.10
CA LYS A 37 25.43 16.39 -1.18
C LYS A 37 25.09 14.93 -1.48
N LEU A 38 24.81 14.10 -0.45
CA LEU A 38 24.31 12.71 -0.61
C LEU A 38 22.90 12.69 -1.21
N LEU A 39 22.00 13.56 -0.77
CA LEU A 39 20.67 13.71 -1.37
C LEU A 39 20.74 14.23 -2.81
N LEU A 40 21.64 15.17 -3.12
CA LEU A 40 21.87 15.63 -4.49
C LEU A 40 22.54 14.56 -5.35
N LEU A 41 23.46 13.76 -4.81
CA LEU A 41 24.05 12.61 -5.48
C LEU A 41 23.04 11.48 -5.68
N ALA A 42 22.15 11.25 -4.71
CA ALA A 42 21.03 10.33 -4.87
C ALA A 42 19.98 10.84 -5.86
N TYR A 43 19.79 12.16 -5.95
CA TYR A 43 18.86 12.81 -6.89
C TYR A 43 19.47 13.01 -8.29
N ASN A 44 20.77 13.33 -8.37
CA ASN A 44 21.52 13.48 -9.64
C ASN A 44 22.23 12.18 -10.08
N GLY A 45 22.42 11.24 -9.19
CA GLY A 45 22.74 9.88 -9.56
C GLY A 45 21.51 9.32 -10.27
N LYS A 46 21.56 9.37 -11.60
CA LYS A 46 20.61 8.78 -12.54
C LYS A 46 20.08 7.45 -12.03
N SER A 47 19.21 7.48 -11.00
CA SER A 47 18.33 6.37 -10.73
C SER A 47 17.29 6.40 -11.84
N LYS A 48 17.67 5.95 -13.01
CA LYS A 48 16.76 5.27 -13.91
C LYS A 48 16.35 4.00 -13.18
N ARG A 49 15.62 4.10 -12.09
CA ARG A 49 14.72 3.05 -11.64
C ARG A 49 13.61 2.99 -12.66
N SER A 50 13.99 2.48 -13.81
CA SER A 50 13.12 2.20 -14.91
C SER A 50 12.12 1.11 -14.49
N PHE A 51 10.93 1.18 -14.97
CA PHE A 51 10.06 0.04 -15.19
C PHE A 51 10.82 -0.91 -16.14
N SER A 52 11.74 -1.71 -15.60
CA SER A 52 12.59 -2.54 -16.42
C SER A 52 12.48 -4.01 -16.00
N THR A 53 12.63 -4.88 -16.96
CA THR A 53 12.89 -6.30 -16.75
C THR A 53 14.20 -6.46 -15.95
N ARG A 54 14.50 -7.68 -15.45
CA ARG A 54 15.78 -7.98 -14.77
C ARG A 54 17.00 -7.53 -15.58
N ASP A 55 16.88 -7.46 -16.90
CA ASP A 55 17.94 -7.11 -17.84
C ASP A 55 18.01 -5.60 -18.13
N GLY A 56 17.33 -4.76 -17.36
CA GLY A 56 17.34 -3.30 -17.52
C GLY A 56 16.53 -2.79 -18.73
N LYS A 57 15.81 -3.65 -19.44
CA LYS A 57 14.98 -3.28 -20.58
C LYS A 57 13.63 -2.72 -20.09
N MET A 58 13.20 -1.60 -20.66
CA MET A 58 11.88 -1.02 -20.40
C MET A 58 10.77 -1.94 -20.95
N PHE A 59 9.64 -2.04 -20.24
CA PHE A 59 8.45 -2.69 -20.81
C PHE A 59 7.98 -1.93 -22.05
N SER A 60 7.54 -2.66 -23.04
CA SER A 60 6.94 -2.08 -24.24
C SER A 60 5.43 -1.82 -24.03
N LYS A 61 4.77 -2.66 -23.24
CA LYS A 61 3.34 -2.59 -22.95
C LYS A 61 3.02 -3.11 -21.56
N ILE A 62 2.13 -2.40 -20.83
CA ILE A 62 1.62 -2.79 -19.52
C ILE A 62 0.09 -2.79 -19.50
N LEU A 63 -0.51 -3.71 -18.74
CA LEU A 63 -1.93 -3.68 -18.41
C LEU A 63 -2.15 -2.96 -17.08
N ILE A 64 -3.18 -2.13 -17.01
CA ILE A 64 -3.57 -1.41 -15.79
C ILE A 64 -4.82 -2.08 -15.24
N ALA A 65 -4.67 -2.89 -14.19
CA ALA A 65 -5.74 -3.63 -13.54
C ALA A 65 -6.48 -2.75 -12.52
N ASN A 66 -6.98 -1.61 -12.98
CA ASN A 66 -7.71 -0.65 -12.17
C ASN A 66 -8.57 0.26 -13.07
N ARG A 67 -9.29 1.21 -12.47
CA ARG A 67 -10.22 2.12 -13.14
C ARG A 67 -10.07 3.55 -12.64
N GLY A 68 -10.79 4.48 -13.27
CA GLY A 68 -10.96 5.85 -12.81
C GLY A 68 -9.66 6.65 -12.74
N GLU A 69 -9.51 7.45 -11.69
CA GLU A 69 -8.40 8.40 -11.53
C GLU A 69 -7.03 7.71 -11.53
N ILE A 70 -6.89 6.64 -10.74
CA ILE A 70 -5.59 5.95 -10.64
C ILE A 70 -5.17 5.34 -11.97
N ALA A 71 -6.10 4.77 -12.75
CA ALA A 71 -5.79 4.26 -14.07
C ALA A 71 -5.32 5.38 -15.00
N CYS A 72 -6.01 6.53 -15.03
CA CYS A 72 -5.58 7.72 -15.80
C CYS A 72 -4.17 8.17 -15.43
N ARG A 73 -3.88 8.26 -14.12
CA ARG A 73 -2.57 8.68 -13.62
C ARG A 73 -1.45 7.74 -14.07
N VAL A 74 -1.69 6.42 -14.01
CA VAL A 74 -0.71 5.42 -14.48
C VAL A 74 -0.53 5.52 -15.99
N ILE A 75 -1.61 5.65 -16.78
CA ILE A 75 -1.56 5.81 -18.23
C ILE A 75 -0.73 7.03 -18.63
N GLU A 76 -0.96 8.17 -18.00
CA GLU A 76 -0.22 9.40 -18.29
C GLU A 76 1.28 9.25 -18.02
N THR A 77 1.65 8.55 -16.95
CA THR A 77 3.06 8.29 -16.62
C THR A 77 3.69 7.30 -17.60
N ALA A 78 3.00 6.19 -17.91
CA ALA A 78 3.46 5.19 -18.87
C ALA A 78 3.70 5.83 -20.26
N ARG A 79 2.77 6.69 -20.71
CA ARG A 79 2.90 7.42 -21.97
C ARG A 79 4.15 8.32 -22.00
N LYS A 80 4.43 9.06 -20.92
CA LYS A 80 5.66 9.89 -20.79
C LYS A 80 6.94 9.05 -20.83
N MET A 81 6.84 7.79 -20.46
CA MET A 81 7.94 6.82 -20.50
C MET A 81 8.05 6.07 -21.83
N GLY A 82 7.14 6.29 -22.77
CA GLY A 82 7.07 5.56 -24.04
C GLY A 82 6.55 4.13 -23.92
N VAL A 83 5.82 3.82 -22.83
CA VAL A 83 5.24 2.50 -22.57
C VAL A 83 3.78 2.51 -22.98
N ARG A 84 3.37 1.57 -23.83
CA ARG A 84 1.97 1.40 -24.25
C ARG A 84 1.13 0.85 -23.11
N THR A 85 -0.15 1.19 -23.10
CA THR A 85 -1.08 0.88 -22.03
C THR A 85 -2.30 0.11 -22.50
N VAL A 86 -2.69 -0.89 -21.71
CA VAL A 86 -3.92 -1.66 -21.87
C VAL A 86 -4.81 -1.34 -20.66
N ALA A 87 -6.01 -0.80 -20.91
CA ALA A 87 -7.03 -0.63 -19.90
C ALA A 87 -8.01 -1.81 -19.88
N VAL A 88 -8.63 -2.03 -18.73
CA VAL A 88 -9.78 -2.93 -18.59
C VAL A 88 -10.98 -2.14 -18.12
N TYR A 89 -12.20 -2.54 -18.54
CA TYR A 89 -13.42 -1.81 -18.19
C TYR A 89 -14.63 -2.73 -17.97
N SER A 90 -15.44 -2.39 -16.99
CA SER A 90 -16.77 -2.97 -16.78
C SER A 90 -17.82 -2.23 -17.64
N ASP A 91 -19.07 -2.74 -17.65
CA ASP A 91 -20.15 -2.12 -18.43
C ASP A 91 -20.28 -0.62 -18.18
N ILE A 92 -20.27 -0.18 -16.92
CA ILE A 92 -20.41 1.24 -16.54
C ILE A 92 -19.19 2.08 -16.91
N ASP A 93 -18.02 1.46 -17.04
CA ASP A 93 -16.76 2.16 -17.28
C ASP A 93 -16.39 2.24 -18.77
N LYS A 94 -17.22 1.71 -19.66
CA LYS A 94 -16.95 1.62 -21.11
C LYS A 94 -16.52 2.97 -21.73
N ASP A 95 -17.18 4.05 -21.35
CA ASP A 95 -16.92 5.39 -21.87
C ASP A 95 -16.08 6.25 -20.89
N SER A 96 -15.45 5.63 -19.91
CA SER A 96 -14.65 6.33 -18.90
C SER A 96 -13.36 6.87 -19.47
N LYS A 97 -12.86 7.95 -18.84
CA LYS A 97 -11.65 8.66 -19.27
C LYS A 97 -10.42 7.74 -19.39
N HIS A 98 -10.24 6.78 -18.49
CA HIS A 98 -9.09 5.87 -18.54
C HIS A 98 -9.13 4.95 -19.76
N VAL A 99 -10.33 4.56 -20.23
CA VAL A 99 -10.51 3.79 -21.46
C VAL A 99 -10.12 4.64 -22.66
N ALA A 100 -10.62 5.86 -22.74
CA ALA A 100 -10.30 6.80 -23.83
C ALA A 100 -8.83 7.20 -23.89
N LEU A 101 -8.12 7.18 -22.74
CA LEU A 101 -6.69 7.54 -22.66
C LEU A 101 -5.75 6.38 -23.00
N SER A 102 -6.18 5.12 -22.88
CA SER A 102 -5.33 3.95 -23.10
C SER A 102 -5.08 3.71 -24.59
N ASP A 103 -4.01 2.98 -24.91
CA ASP A 103 -3.71 2.59 -26.29
C ASP A 103 -4.60 1.43 -26.75
N GLU A 104 -4.99 0.55 -25.82
CA GLU A 104 -5.90 -0.58 -26.03
C GLU A 104 -6.82 -0.71 -24.81
N SER A 105 -8.03 -1.25 -25.02
CA SER A 105 -8.95 -1.51 -23.90
C SER A 105 -9.74 -2.79 -24.11
N TYR A 106 -10.03 -3.50 -23.01
CA TYR A 106 -10.71 -4.78 -23.03
C TYR A 106 -11.85 -4.81 -22.01
N TYR A 107 -12.96 -5.37 -22.42
CA TYR A 107 -14.09 -5.62 -21.55
C TYR A 107 -13.77 -6.72 -20.54
N ILE A 108 -14.03 -6.45 -19.24
CA ILE A 108 -13.67 -7.38 -18.17
C ILE A 108 -14.87 -8.00 -17.46
N GLY A 109 -16.07 -7.46 -17.63
CA GLY A 109 -17.28 -8.00 -17.01
C GLY A 109 -18.27 -6.93 -16.57
N PRO A 110 -19.36 -7.34 -15.88
CA PRO A 110 -20.37 -6.43 -15.39
C PRO A 110 -19.87 -5.50 -14.27
N ASN A 111 -20.76 -4.64 -13.76
CA ASN A 111 -20.40 -3.58 -12.80
C ASN A 111 -19.85 -4.04 -11.45
N PRO A 112 -20.33 -5.15 -10.83
CA PRO A 112 -19.77 -5.61 -9.58
C PRO A 112 -18.28 -5.95 -9.72
N ALA A 113 -17.45 -5.42 -8.82
CA ALA A 113 -16.01 -5.66 -8.87
C ALA A 113 -15.64 -7.15 -8.75
N SER A 114 -16.42 -7.94 -8.02
CA SER A 114 -16.29 -9.40 -7.90
C SER A 114 -16.48 -10.13 -9.22
N GLU A 115 -17.19 -9.53 -10.16
CA GLU A 115 -17.50 -10.10 -11.46
C GLU A 115 -16.69 -9.46 -12.61
N SER A 116 -15.77 -8.55 -12.25
CA SER A 116 -14.94 -7.79 -13.19
C SER A 116 -13.51 -7.59 -12.69
N TYR A 117 -13.21 -6.49 -12.03
CA TYR A 117 -11.86 -6.06 -11.63
C TYR A 117 -11.15 -6.99 -10.64
N LEU A 118 -11.85 -7.89 -9.94
CA LEU A 118 -11.28 -8.89 -9.03
C LEU A 118 -11.08 -10.26 -9.69
N LEU A 119 -11.39 -10.41 -10.99
CA LEU A 119 -11.19 -11.64 -11.75
C LEU A 119 -9.74 -11.73 -12.23
N ALA A 120 -8.87 -12.28 -11.38
CA ALA A 120 -7.43 -12.43 -11.65
C ALA A 120 -7.15 -13.16 -12.97
N ASP A 121 -7.82 -14.29 -13.20
CA ASP A 121 -7.64 -15.11 -14.41
C ASP A 121 -7.95 -14.35 -15.68
N LYS A 122 -9.02 -13.54 -15.67
CA LYS A 122 -9.42 -12.75 -16.83
C LYS A 122 -8.43 -11.63 -17.13
N ILE A 123 -7.85 -11.02 -16.09
CA ILE A 123 -6.77 -10.04 -16.24
C ILE A 123 -5.54 -10.69 -16.88
N LEU A 124 -5.16 -11.88 -16.43
CA LEU A 124 -4.03 -12.63 -16.99
C LEU A 124 -4.28 -13.06 -18.44
N GLU A 125 -5.51 -13.47 -18.76
CA GLU A 125 -5.91 -13.76 -20.14
C GLU A 125 -5.77 -12.52 -21.04
N ILE A 126 -6.26 -11.36 -20.59
CA ILE A 126 -6.13 -10.10 -21.33
C ILE A 126 -4.66 -9.71 -21.50
N CYS A 127 -3.79 -9.94 -20.51
CA CYS A 127 -2.35 -9.74 -20.68
C CYS A 127 -1.77 -10.58 -21.81
N LYS A 128 -2.16 -11.85 -21.89
CA LYS A 128 -1.70 -12.75 -22.96
C LYS A 128 -2.20 -12.31 -24.33
N ILE A 129 -3.48 -11.98 -24.46
CA ILE A 129 -4.11 -11.54 -25.72
C ILE A 129 -3.51 -10.23 -26.21
N SER A 130 -3.33 -9.26 -25.30
CA SER A 130 -2.79 -7.94 -25.62
C SER A 130 -1.27 -7.93 -25.79
N GLY A 131 -0.58 -8.94 -25.31
CA GLY A 131 0.89 -8.96 -25.23
C GLY A 131 1.46 -8.00 -24.18
N ALA A 132 0.71 -7.70 -23.13
CA ALA A 132 1.21 -6.91 -22.01
C ALA A 132 2.24 -7.72 -21.20
N GLU A 133 3.41 -7.14 -21.00
CA GLU A 133 4.54 -7.77 -20.30
C GLU A 133 4.43 -7.66 -18.78
N ALA A 134 3.63 -6.69 -18.30
CA ALA A 134 3.46 -6.41 -16.89
C ALA A 134 2.05 -5.93 -16.57
N VAL A 135 1.66 -6.09 -15.29
CA VAL A 135 0.40 -5.58 -14.74
C VAL A 135 0.69 -4.53 -13.67
N HIS A 136 0.08 -3.35 -13.80
CA HIS A 136 0.03 -2.35 -12.76
C HIS A 136 -1.33 -2.41 -12.04
N PRO A 137 -1.41 -2.85 -10.78
CA PRO A 137 -2.68 -3.03 -10.09
C PRO A 137 -3.30 -1.74 -9.57
N GLY A 138 -2.57 -0.62 -9.59
CA GLY A 138 -2.98 0.62 -8.93
C GLY A 138 -2.99 0.47 -7.40
N TYR A 139 -4.07 0.93 -6.77
CA TYR A 139 -4.38 0.70 -5.36
C TYR A 139 -5.79 0.10 -5.22
N GLY A 140 -6.08 -0.58 -4.08
CA GLY A 140 -7.31 -1.37 -3.93
C GLY A 140 -7.33 -2.58 -4.86
N PHE A 141 -8.49 -3.15 -5.11
CA PHE A 141 -8.70 -4.35 -5.93
C PHE A 141 -7.64 -5.45 -5.66
N LEU A 142 -6.84 -5.79 -6.65
CA LEU A 142 -5.82 -6.84 -6.56
C LEU A 142 -4.42 -6.33 -6.15
N SER A 143 -4.27 -5.05 -5.78
CA SER A 143 -2.96 -4.48 -5.44
C SER A 143 -2.29 -5.11 -4.21
N GLU A 144 -3.08 -5.61 -3.28
CA GLU A 144 -2.63 -6.28 -2.05
C GLU A 144 -2.96 -7.78 -2.06
N ASN A 145 -3.18 -8.36 -3.24
CA ASN A 145 -3.47 -9.77 -3.40
C ASN A 145 -2.20 -10.55 -3.74
N ALA A 146 -1.70 -11.34 -2.78
CA ALA A 146 -0.47 -12.12 -2.93
C ALA A 146 -0.63 -13.26 -3.95
N GLU A 147 -1.81 -13.89 -4.02
CA GLU A 147 -2.10 -14.97 -4.98
C GLU A 147 -2.04 -14.43 -6.40
N PHE A 148 -2.61 -13.24 -6.65
CA PHE A 148 -2.52 -12.59 -7.96
C PHE A 148 -1.07 -12.23 -8.32
N SER A 149 -0.27 -11.74 -7.37
CA SER A 149 1.17 -11.46 -7.59
C SER A 149 1.92 -12.73 -7.99
N ASN A 150 1.64 -13.87 -7.35
CA ASN A 150 2.21 -15.17 -7.70
C ASN A 150 1.73 -15.65 -9.08
N ALA A 151 0.43 -15.57 -9.33
CA ALA A 151 -0.17 -15.97 -10.61
C ALA A 151 0.41 -15.16 -11.80
N CYS A 152 0.68 -13.86 -11.60
CA CYS A 152 1.39 -13.06 -12.60
C CYS A 152 2.76 -13.67 -12.90
N ALA A 153 3.56 -13.99 -11.86
CA ALA A 153 4.91 -14.53 -12.01
C ALA A 153 4.90 -15.90 -12.72
N GLU A 154 3.97 -16.79 -12.36
CA GLU A 154 3.78 -18.11 -12.97
C GLU A 154 3.40 -18.02 -14.45
N ASN A 155 2.71 -16.96 -14.85
CA ASN A 155 2.35 -16.69 -16.25
C ASN A 155 3.39 -15.83 -17.01
N GLY A 156 4.56 -15.57 -16.43
CA GLY A 156 5.62 -14.77 -17.05
C GLY A 156 5.29 -13.26 -17.14
N ILE A 157 4.24 -12.82 -16.45
CA ILE A 157 3.80 -11.43 -16.40
C ILE A 157 4.41 -10.76 -15.16
N LYS A 158 4.99 -9.57 -15.31
CA LYS A 158 5.56 -8.85 -14.18
C LYS A 158 4.49 -8.11 -13.40
N PHE A 159 4.31 -8.45 -12.13
CA PHE A 159 3.52 -7.64 -11.22
C PHE A 159 4.28 -6.37 -10.83
N ILE A 160 3.74 -5.19 -11.15
CA ILE A 160 4.34 -3.90 -10.79
C ILE A 160 3.89 -3.55 -9.37
N GLY A 161 4.61 -4.06 -8.41
CA GLY A 161 4.31 -3.94 -6.99
C GLY A 161 5.30 -4.74 -6.14
N PRO A 162 5.04 -4.88 -4.84
CA PRO A 162 5.87 -5.69 -3.95
C PRO A 162 5.75 -7.19 -4.29
N PRO A 163 6.75 -8.01 -3.93
CA PRO A 163 6.64 -9.45 -4.08
C PRO A 163 5.56 -10.02 -3.16
N ALA A 164 4.96 -11.15 -3.52
CA ALA A 164 3.86 -11.79 -2.79
C ALA A 164 4.16 -11.97 -1.29
N LYS A 165 5.41 -12.37 -0.94
CA LYS A 165 5.83 -12.49 0.45
C LYS A 165 5.70 -11.15 1.21
N ALA A 166 6.11 -10.05 0.62
CA ALA A 166 5.98 -8.74 1.27
C ALA A 166 4.52 -8.31 1.41
N ILE A 167 3.65 -8.66 0.46
CA ILE A 167 2.20 -8.42 0.56
C ILE A 167 1.63 -9.19 1.76
N ILE A 168 1.97 -10.46 1.93
CA ILE A 168 1.53 -11.29 3.04
C ILE A 168 2.03 -10.73 4.37
N ASP A 169 3.34 -10.47 4.47
CA ASP A 169 3.99 -10.02 5.69
C ASP A 169 3.44 -8.66 6.16
N MET A 170 3.16 -7.75 5.23
CA MET A 170 2.66 -6.41 5.54
C MET A 170 1.13 -6.33 5.59
N GLY A 171 0.43 -7.32 5.07
CA GLY A 171 -1.04 -7.41 5.11
C GLY A 171 -1.58 -7.72 6.52
N SER A 172 -0.80 -8.41 7.34
CA SER A 172 -1.13 -8.66 8.75
C SER A 172 -0.63 -7.51 9.63
N LYS A 173 -1.55 -6.88 10.37
CA LYS A 173 -1.20 -5.76 11.27
C LYS A 173 -0.27 -6.19 12.42
N SER A 174 -0.38 -7.43 12.92
CA SER A 174 0.54 -7.96 13.95
C SER A 174 1.89 -8.29 13.35
N ALA A 175 1.93 -9.12 12.31
CA ALA A 175 3.19 -9.52 11.69
C ALA A 175 3.99 -8.31 11.17
N SER A 176 3.32 -7.31 10.57
CA SER A 176 3.99 -6.10 10.11
C SER A 176 4.60 -5.30 11.27
N LYS A 177 3.93 -5.22 12.44
CA LYS A 177 4.51 -4.59 13.64
C LYS A 177 5.73 -5.34 14.15
N ASP A 178 5.67 -6.66 14.26
CA ASP A 178 6.78 -7.49 14.71
C ASP A 178 8.00 -7.33 13.79
N ILE A 179 7.79 -7.31 12.48
CA ILE A 179 8.83 -7.06 11.49
C ILE A 179 9.44 -5.66 11.67
N MET A 180 8.61 -4.63 11.88
CA MET A 180 9.09 -3.26 12.08
C MET A 180 9.87 -3.12 13.40
N ILE A 181 9.39 -3.74 14.49
CA ILE A 181 10.09 -3.77 15.80
C ILE A 181 11.45 -4.48 15.65
N ALA A 182 11.48 -5.63 14.99
CA ALA A 182 12.72 -6.37 14.75
C ALA A 182 13.73 -5.60 13.88
N ALA A 183 13.25 -4.68 13.04
CA ALA A 183 14.05 -3.80 12.21
C ALA A 183 14.38 -2.44 12.88
N ASP A 184 14.12 -2.28 14.18
CA ASP A 184 14.33 -1.05 14.95
C ASP A 184 13.60 0.19 14.35
N VAL A 185 12.44 -0.06 13.70
CA VAL A 185 11.58 0.99 13.18
C VAL A 185 10.54 1.37 14.22
N PRO A 186 10.41 2.66 14.58
CA PRO A 186 9.41 3.12 15.54
C PRO A 186 7.99 2.76 15.10
N VAL A 187 7.24 2.10 15.98
CA VAL A 187 5.83 1.75 15.77
C VAL A 187 4.94 2.47 16.77
N THR A 188 3.67 2.67 16.39
CA THR A 188 2.67 3.20 17.32
C THR A 188 2.51 2.22 18.49
N PRO A 189 2.64 2.67 19.77
CA PRO A 189 2.39 1.82 20.92
C PRO A 189 1.04 1.13 20.83
N GLY A 190 0.98 -0.14 21.21
CA GLY A 190 -0.27 -0.88 21.14
C GLY A 190 -0.07 -2.37 21.43
N TYR A 191 -1.16 -3.03 21.83
CA TYR A 191 -1.19 -4.47 22.06
C TYR A 191 -1.70 -5.20 20.81
N HIS A 192 -1.00 -6.23 20.40
CA HIS A 192 -1.32 -7.09 19.25
C HIS A 192 -1.02 -8.57 19.51
N GLY A 193 -0.90 -8.96 20.81
CA GLY A 193 -0.65 -10.32 21.24
C GLY A 193 -1.80 -11.28 20.98
N ASP A 194 -1.53 -12.56 21.19
CA ASP A 194 -2.49 -13.66 20.96
C ASP A 194 -3.58 -13.78 22.03
N ALA A 195 -3.31 -13.33 23.25
CA ALA A 195 -4.29 -13.31 24.33
C ALA A 195 -5.36 -12.25 24.02
N GLN A 196 -6.59 -12.69 23.88
CA GLN A 196 -7.71 -11.84 23.41
C GLN A 196 -8.89 -11.84 24.41
N ASP A 197 -8.65 -12.36 25.60
CA ASP A 197 -9.61 -12.23 26.71
C ASP A 197 -9.71 -10.79 27.20
N VAL A 198 -10.88 -10.42 27.70
CA VAL A 198 -11.20 -9.04 28.11
C VAL A 198 -10.27 -8.56 29.22
N GLU A 199 -9.88 -9.44 30.15
CA GLU A 199 -9.00 -9.08 31.26
C GLU A 199 -7.62 -8.71 30.80
N THR A 200 -7.01 -9.51 29.92
CA THR A 200 -5.70 -9.22 29.30
C THR A 200 -5.77 -7.93 28.50
N LEU A 201 -6.78 -7.76 27.65
CA LEU A 201 -6.94 -6.56 26.83
C LEU A 201 -7.11 -5.29 27.69
N ARG A 202 -7.87 -5.36 28.79
CA ARG A 202 -8.04 -4.27 29.75
C ARG A 202 -6.71 -3.94 30.46
N ALA A 203 -5.95 -4.96 30.90
CA ALA A 203 -4.69 -4.76 31.55
C ALA A 203 -3.67 -4.08 30.62
N GLU A 204 -3.61 -4.49 29.36
CA GLU A 204 -2.74 -3.88 28.36
C GLU A 204 -3.21 -2.44 28.01
N ALA A 205 -4.50 -2.19 27.89
CA ALA A 205 -5.05 -0.86 27.72
C ALA A 205 -4.66 0.09 28.86
N LYS A 206 -4.75 -0.40 30.12
CA LYS A 206 -4.38 0.36 31.31
C LYS A 206 -2.87 0.68 31.34
N LYS A 207 -2.01 -0.26 30.95
CA LYS A 207 -0.56 -0.01 30.83
C LYS A 207 -0.23 1.08 29.82
N MET A 208 -0.97 1.11 28.68
CA MET A 208 -0.78 2.11 27.65
C MET A 208 -1.31 3.49 28.04
N GLY A 209 -2.36 3.54 28.86
CA GLY A 209 -3.11 4.75 29.20
C GLY A 209 -4.16 5.11 28.14
N TYR A 210 -5.17 5.88 28.55
CA TYR A 210 -6.27 6.34 27.71
C TYR A 210 -6.00 7.76 27.16
N PRO A 211 -6.57 8.14 26.01
CA PRO A 211 -7.50 7.38 25.16
C PRO A 211 -6.81 6.31 24.32
N ILE A 212 -7.54 5.22 24.04
CA ILE A 212 -7.08 4.13 23.16
C ILE A 212 -8.03 3.93 21.99
N MET A 213 -7.52 3.26 20.94
CA MET A 213 -8.32 2.83 19.80
C MET A 213 -8.35 1.31 19.74
N ILE A 214 -9.52 0.72 19.89
CA ILE A 214 -9.76 -0.70 19.68
C ILE A 214 -10.02 -0.92 18.19
N LYS A 215 -9.37 -1.90 17.57
CA LYS A 215 -9.50 -2.20 16.13
C LYS A 215 -9.67 -3.70 15.89
N ALA A 216 -10.63 -4.07 15.05
CA ALA A 216 -10.73 -5.43 14.56
C ALA A 216 -9.53 -5.79 13.67
N VAL A 217 -9.04 -7.04 13.78
CA VAL A 217 -7.90 -7.56 13.00
C VAL A 217 -8.15 -7.48 11.51
N LEU A 218 -9.33 -7.92 11.08
CA LEU A 218 -9.74 -7.98 9.68
C LEU A 218 -10.48 -6.72 9.21
N GLY A 219 -10.49 -5.64 10.01
CA GLY A 219 -11.12 -4.38 9.66
C GLY A 219 -10.26 -3.52 8.74
N GLY A 220 -10.87 -2.97 7.69
CA GLY A 220 -10.25 -1.99 6.78
C GLY A 220 -11.15 -0.76 6.60
N GLY A 221 -10.59 0.35 6.08
CA GLY A 221 -11.38 1.56 5.78
C GLY A 221 -12.09 2.21 6.98
N GLY A 222 -11.57 2.03 8.21
CA GLY A 222 -12.17 2.57 9.43
C GLY A 222 -13.30 1.74 10.03
N LYS A 223 -13.70 0.66 9.39
CA LYS A 223 -14.71 -0.27 9.92
C LYS A 223 -14.12 -1.12 11.04
N GLY A 224 -14.94 -1.39 12.09
CA GLY A 224 -14.51 -2.15 13.27
C GLY A 224 -13.46 -1.40 14.11
N MET A 225 -13.56 -0.08 14.19
CA MET A 225 -12.74 0.77 15.05
C MET A 225 -13.62 1.45 16.09
N ARG A 226 -13.18 1.44 17.35
CA ARG A 226 -13.85 2.14 18.45
C ARG A 226 -12.82 2.87 19.33
N MET A 227 -13.07 4.13 19.59
CA MET A 227 -12.28 4.93 20.51
C MET A 227 -12.83 4.78 21.93
N VAL A 228 -11.95 4.51 22.88
CA VAL A 228 -12.28 4.45 24.31
C VAL A 228 -11.49 5.55 25.00
N MET A 229 -12.22 6.50 25.59
CA MET A 229 -11.65 7.72 26.16
C MET A 229 -11.08 7.49 27.56
N GLU A 230 -11.69 6.57 28.33
CA GLU A 230 -11.35 6.25 29.71
C GLU A 230 -11.64 4.80 30.07
N GLU A 231 -11.10 4.29 31.18
CA GLU A 231 -11.20 2.88 31.57
C GLU A 231 -12.65 2.39 31.75
N SER A 232 -13.56 3.28 32.21
CA SER A 232 -14.98 2.96 32.41
C SER A 232 -15.72 2.58 31.13
N GLY A 233 -15.31 3.10 29.97
CA GLY A 233 -15.90 2.81 28.67
C GLY A 233 -15.29 1.60 27.94
N PHE A 234 -14.37 0.85 28.57
CA PHE A 234 -13.64 -0.22 27.88
C PHE A 234 -14.53 -1.42 27.49
N GLU A 235 -15.50 -1.81 28.32
CA GLU A 235 -16.38 -2.96 28.05
C GLU A 235 -17.40 -2.70 26.94
N GLU A 236 -17.75 -1.43 26.72
CA GLU A 236 -18.67 -1.05 25.64
C GLU A 236 -17.97 -0.93 24.28
N GLY A 237 -16.66 -0.94 24.29
CA GLY A 237 -15.77 -0.81 23.09
C GLY A 237 -15.47 -2.14 22.45
#